data_2e3cf08099ec9bfbf4a92651d63a969f
#
_entry.id   2e3cf08099ec9bfbf4a92651d63a969f
#
_cell.length_a   1.000
_cell.length_b   1.000
_cell.length_c   1.000
_cell.angle_alpha   90.00
_cell.angle_beta   90.00
_cell.angle_gamma   90.00
#
_symmetry.space_group_name_H-M   'P 1'
#
loop_
_entity.id
_entity.type
_entity.pdbx_description
1 polymer ?
#
loop_
_entity_poly.entity_id
_entity_poly.type
_entity_poly.pdbx_seq_one_letter_code
_entity_poly.pdbx_strand_id
1 'polypeptide(L)'
;MLTGPVRFHAVLVAAVLAALPWAGGHQGGAAGHRQATAGHQGGAAHHQRAAGAPSDLARTGPGPGARAQVRADEQAQLNSINAPAAWRVSQGRGVTVGVLDTGVDAGAADLSGSISTGPDYTQGADPPGYQPPRLHGTFIASLIAGHGSGPGRAGGVIGVAPAARVLSVRVILDDQEPGIGPYNTDPRFADAIGRGIRYAASHGAAVINMSLGSVEPTRAMQAALAYAVSRGVVVVASAGNSGALGQGYTPYSYPASFAGVLSVAAVNESGARAPFSDRNSSVVLSAPGVEVTGAGPGGTYLQASGTSPAAAFVAGVAALIRSAYPRLPPAQVAQAMISSAARRPAAGYSLATGFGEVDAAAALRAAGQLSRASPKAGLGLPAGRHFGGTAPGPIQVTHRDEARIAALGGLGAAGAAGFLASLAVLAALTIRRVRGG
;
A
#
# COMPACT_ATOMS: atom_id res chain seq x y z
N MET A 1 -1.40 74.18 12.56
CA MET A 1 -2.77 74.58 12.26
C MET A 1 -3.48 73.40 11.62
N LEU A 2 -4.69 73.12 12.14
CA LEU A 2 -5.73 72.22 11.70
C LEU A 2 -5.55 70.71 12.09
N THR A 3 -6.12 70.48 13.23
CA THR A 3 -6.58 69.20 13.81
C THR A 3 -7.93 68.83 13.22
N GLY A 4 -8.09 67.57 12.81
CA GLY A 4 -9.37 67.00 12.46
C GLY A 4 -9.46 65.54 12.92
N PRO A 5 -10.51 65.09 13.62
CA PRO A 5 -10.57 63.78 14.22
C PRO A 5 -11.01 62.72 13.19
N VAL A 6 -10.27 61.61 13.19
CA VAL A 6 -10.62 60.41 12.41
C VAL A 6 -11.69 59.62 13.20
N ARG A 7 -12.89 59.53 12.63
CA ARG A 7 -13.99 58.69 13.13
C ARG A 7 -13.75 57.25 12.72
N PHE A 8 -13.57 56.35 13.68
CA PHE A 8 -13.62 54.90 13.48
C PHE A 8 -15.08 54.46 13.29
N HIS A 9 -15.41 53.94 12.13
CA HIS A 9 -16.67 53.22 11.95
C HIS A 9 -16.39 51.72 12.20
N ALA A 10 -17.04 51.20 13.24
CA ALA A 10 -17.08 49.77 13.53
C ALA A 10 -18.06 49.13 12.56
N VAL A 11 -17.55 48.26 11.67
CA VAL A 11 -18.39 47.40 10.80
C VAL A 11 -18.68 46.11 11.57
N LEU A 12 -19.93 45.94 11.96
CA LEU A 12 -20.46 44.72 12.55
C LEU A 12 -20.78 43.74 11.43
N VAL A 13 -20.00 42.65 11.26
CA VAL A 13 -20.36 41.55 10.37
C VAL A 13 -21.20 40.55 11.12
N ALA A 14 -22.50 40.55 10.89
CA ALA A 14 -23.43 39.54 11.37
C ALA A 14 -23.44 38.35 10.40
N ALA A 15 -22.94 37.18 10.83
CA ALA A 15 -23.12 35.92 10.08
C ALA A 15 -24.48 35.32 10.46
N VAL A 16 -25.42 35.37 9.53
CA VAL A 16 -26.74 34.71 9.60
C VAL A 16 -26.59 33.29 9.10
N LEU A 17 -26.72 32.31 10.00
CA LEU A 17 -26.93 30.90 9.63
C LEU A 17 -28.43 30.69 9.48
N ALA A 18 -28.90 30.56 8.24
CA ALA A 18 -30.27 30.16 7.91
C ALA A 18 -30.41 28.64 8.00
N ALA A 19 -31.18 28.18 8.97
CA ALA A 19 -31.72 26.82 8.97
C ALA A 19 -33.07 26.81 8.28
N LEU A 20 -33.20 26.08 7.18
CA LEU A 20 -34.49 25.79 6.54
C LEU A 20 -34.91 24.35 6.88
N PRO A 21 -36.14 24.11 7.29
CA PRO A 21 -36.69 22.76 7.42
C PRO A 21 -37.24 22.30 6.09
N TRP A 22 -36.85 21.10 5.64
CA TRP A 22 -37.47 20.44 4.51
C TRP A 22 -38.49 19.42 5.02
N ALA A 23 -39.76 19.75 4.77
CA ALA A 23 -40.88 18.83 4.95
C ALA A 23 -41.25 18.24 3.59
N GLY A 24 -41.28 16.94 3.46
CA GLY A 24 -41.75 16.24 2.28
C GLY A 24 -41.84 14.75 2.54
N GLY A 25 -43.04 14.27 2.92
CA GLY A 25 -43.28 12.89 3.21
C GLY A 25 -43.41 12.04 1.97
N HIS A 26 -43.06 10.75 2.10
CA HIS A 26 -43.77 9.65 1.48
C HIS A 26 -43.60 8.37 2.32
N GLN A 27 -44.74 7.66 2.46
CA GLN A 27 -44.96 6.45 3.24
C GLN A 27 -44.33 5.23 2.54
N GLY A 28 -43.96 4.24 3.34
CA GLY A 28 -43.98 2.86 2.93
C GLY A 28 -42.76 2.02 3.32
N GLY A 29 -42.95 1.07 4.23
CA GLY A 29 -42.14 -0.14 4.32
C GLY A 29 -41.36 -0.34 5.60
N ALA A 30 -41.94 -1.01 6.58
CA ALA A 30 -41.28 -1.43 7.81
C ALA A 30 -40.26 -2.55 7.55
N ALA A 31 -39.00 -2.33 7.89
CA ALA A 31 -38.03 -3.38 8.16
C ALA A 31 -37.15 -2.90 9.31
N GLY A 32 -37.19 -3.66 10.41
CA GLY A 32 -36.57 -3.23 11.66
C GLY A 32 -35.04 -3.15 11.61
N HIS A 33 -34.51 -1.97 11.79
CA HIS A 33 -33.11 -1.75 12.13
C HIS A 33 -32.98 -1.53 13.63
N ARG A 34 -32.37 -2.49 14.31
CA ARG A 34 -31.87 -2.27 15.67
C ARG A 34 -30.70 -1.28 15.58
N GLN A 35 -30.88 -0.10 16.13
CA GLN A 35 -29.80 0.85 16.38
C GLN A 35 -28.87 0.26 17.44
N ALA A 36 -27.64 -0.03 17.04
CA ALA A 36 -26.54 -0.26 17.99
C ALA A 36 -25.96 1.11 18.36
N THR A 37 -26.12 1.48 19.63
CA THR A 37 -25.46 2.63 20.23
C THR A 37 -23.96 2.39 20.26
N ALA A 38 -23.20 3.16 19.48
CA ALA A 38 -21.74 3.14 19.49
C ALA A 38 -21.22 3.81 20.76
N GLY A 39 -20.86 3.00 21.74
CA GLY A 39 -20.03 3.43 22.86
C GLY A 39 -18.58 3.57 22.37
N HIS A 40 -18.02 4.76 22.47
CA HIS A 40 -16.59 5.01 22.30
C HIS A 40 -15.83 4.29 23.41
N GLN A 41 -15.23 3.14 23.11
CA GLN A 41 -14.12 2.59 23.89
C GLN A 41 -12.95 2.41 22.92
N GLY A 42 -11.87 3.18 23.21
CA GLY A 42 -10.63 3.14 22.43
C GLY A 42 -9.93 1.79 22.58
N GLY A 43 -9.97 1.00 21.51
CA GLY A 43 -9.10 -0.12 21.26
C GLY A 43 -8.72 -0.03 19.80
N ALA A 44 -7.45 0.31 19.51
CA ALA A 44 -6.91 0.33 18.16
C ALA A 44 -6.92 -1.10 17.62
N ALA A 45 -7.96 -1.46 16.89
CA ALA A 45 -8.01 -2.71 16.13
C ALA A 45 -7.06 -2.55 14.93
N HIS A 46 -5.93 -3.25 14.97
CA HIS A 46 -5.00 -3.33 13.85
C HIS A 46 -5.64 -4.12 12.72
N HIS A 47 -6.33 -3.43 11.81
CA HIS A 47 -6.86 -4.05 10.59
C HIS A 47 -5.73 -4.27 9.59
N GLN A 48 -4.97 -5.34 9.77
CA GLN A 48 -4.02 -5.85 8.79
C GLN A 48 -4.78 -6.80 7.86
N ARG A 49 -5.15 -6.33 6.67
CA ARG A 49 -5.82 -7.15 5.65
C ARG A 49 -4.90 -7.37 4.46
N ALA A 50 -5.03 -8.51 3.79
CA ALA A 50 -4.60 -8.62 2.42
C ALA A 50 -5.24 -7.48 1.63
N ALA A 51 -4.45 -6.74 0.86
CA ALA A 51 -4.97 -5.59 0.12
C ALA A 51 -5.86 -6.09 -1.03
N GLY A 52 -7.15 -6.23 -0.73
CA GLY A 52 -8.15 -6.83 -1.60
C GLY A 52 -8.02 -8.35 -1.63
N ALA A 53 -8.55 -9.03 -0.59
CA ALA A 53 -8.91 -10.42 -0.80
C ALA A 53 -9.92 -10.45 -1.94
N PRO A 54 -9.68 -11.27 -2.96
CA PRO A 54 -10.61 -11.37 -4.07
C PRO A 54 -11.88 -12.01 -3.53
N SER A 55 -12.94 -11.23 -3.42
CA SER A 55 -14.30 -11.71 -3.13
C SER A 55 -14.81 -12.68 -4.21
N ASP A 56 -14.14 -12.71 -5.37
CA ASP A 56 -14.53 -13.50 -6.55
C ASP A 56 -13.34 -14.24 -7.15
N LEU A 57 -12.69 -15.15 -6.38
CA LEU A 57 -11.75 -16.09 -6.95
C LEU A 57 -12.48 -17.12 -7.80
N ALA A 58 -12.56 -16.89 -9.10
CA ALA A 58 -12.94 -17.92 -10.05
C ALA A 58 -11.89 -19.06 -9.97
N ARG A 59 -12.34 -20.28 -9.71
CA ARG A 59 -11.46 -21.46 -9.59
C ARG A 59 -11.63 -22.35 -10.82
N THR A 60 -10.53 -22.63 -11.51
CA THR A 60 -10.47 -23.67 -12.54
C THR A 60 -9.70 -24.88 -12.02
N GLY A 61 -10.11 -26.08 -12.43
CA GLY A 61 -9.48 -27.34 -11.98
C GLY A 61 -8.09 -27.57 -12.60
N PRO A 62 -7.35 -28.58 -12.11
CA PRO A 62 -5.94 -28.82 -12.48
C PRO A 62 -5.71 -29.52 -13.82
N GLY A 63 -6.71 -29.68 -14.68
CA GLY A 63 -6.62 -30.41 -15.93
C GLY A 63 -5.69 -29.80 -16.98
N PRO A 64 -5.22 -30.60 -18.00
CA PRO A 64 -4.32 -30.09 -19.05
C PRO A 64 -4.91 -28.91 -19.83
N GLY A 65 -6.21 -28.92 -20.12
CA GLY A 65 -6.89 -27.81 -20.80
C GLY A 65 -6.88 -26.50 -19.98
N ALA A 66 -7.11 -26.59 -18.67
CA ALA A 66 -7.02 -25.43 -17.79
C ALA A 66 -5.61 -24.83 -17.76
N ARG A 67 -4.56 -25.65 -17.77
CA ARG A 67 -3.16 -25.18 -17.80
C ARG A 67 -2.82 -24.42 -19.07
N ALA A 68 -3.32 -24.89 -20.23
CA ALA A 68 -3.10 -24.20 -21.50
C ALA A 68 -3.86 -22.87 -21.54
N GLN A 69 -5.09 -22.85 -21.05
CA GLN A 69 -5.92 -21.63 -20.98
C GLN A 69 -5.28 -20.59 -20.06
N VAL A 70 -4.86 -20.98 -18.85
CA VAL A 70 -4.16 -20.10 -17.89
C VAL A 70 -2.92 -19.46 -18.50
N ARG A 71 -2.13 -20.24 -19.27
CA ARG A 71 -0.95 -19.72 -19.98
C ARG A 71 -1.34 -18.66 -21.02
N ALA A 72 -2.44 -18.87 -21.72
CA ALA A 72 -2.94 -17.91 -22.71
C ALA A 72 -3.47 -16.62 -22.05
N ASP A 73 -4.23 -16.77 -20.98
CA ASP A 73 -4.83 -15.64 -20.24
C ASP A 73 -3.74 -14.73 -19.62
N GLU A 74 -2.69 -15.32 -19.08
CA GLU A 74 -1.58 -14.58 -18.45
C GLU A 74 -0.70 -13.83 -19.47
N GLN A 75 -0.67 -14.32 -20.71
CA GLN A 75 0.25 -13.79 -21.72
C GLN A 75 0.01 -12.31 -22.03
N ALA A 76 -1.24 -11.84 -21.93
CA ALA A 76 -1.58 -10.44 -22.16
C ALA A 76 -0.90 -9.53 -21.11
N GLN A 77 -0.98 -9.88 -19.83
CA GLN A 77 -0.38 -9.11 -18.74
C GLN A 77 1.16 -9.12 -18.83
N LEU A 78 1.76 -10.28 -19.11
CA LEU A 78 3.21 -10.38 -19.28
C LEU A 78 3.72 -9.59 -20.50
N ASN A 79 2.96 -9.56 -21.59
CA ASN A 79 3.28 -8.77 -22.78
C ASN A 79 3.17 -7.27 -22.51
N SER A 80 2.16 -6.82 -21.75
CA SER A 80 1.95 -5.40 -21.47
C SER A 80 3.12 -4.78 -20.70
N ILE A 81 3.79 -5.56 -19.85
CA ILE A 81 4.99 -5.15 -19.11
C ILE A 81 6.31 -5.56 -19.79
N ASN A 82 6.27 -6.04 -21.04
CA ASN A 82 7.43 -6.50 -21.80
C ASN A 82 8.30 -7.58 -21.09
N ALA A 83 7.70 -8.46 -20.28
CA ALA A 83 8.41 -9.51 -19.57
C ALA A 83 9.10 -10.52 -20.52
N PRO A 84 8.48 -11.00 -21.61
CA PRO A 84 9.15 -11.92 -22.55
C PRO A 84 10.41 -11.32 -23.20
N ALA A 85 10.43 -10.01 -23.45
CA ALA A 85 11.63 -9.34 -23.95
C ALA A 85 12.73 -9.23 -22.88
N ALA A 86 12.34 -9.06 -21.62
CA ALA A 86 13.25 -9.02 -20.47
C ALA A 86 13.94 -10.37 -20.23
N TRP A 87 13.27 -11.49 -20.47
CA TRP A 87 13.81 -12.84 -20.24
C TRP A 87 15.04 -13.16 -21.10
N ARG A 88 15.24 -12.45 -22.21
CA ARG A 88 16.50 -12.55 -23.00
C ARG A 88 17.71 -12.05 -22.24
N VAL A 89 17.53 -11.22 -21.21
CA VAL A 89 18.58 -10.66 -20.37
C VAL A 89 18.64 -11.36 -19.02
N SER A 90 17.48 -11.55 -18.37
CA SER A 90 17.37 -12.14 -17.04
C SER A 90 16.02 -12.82 -16.84
N GLN A 91 16.03 -13.94 -16.12
CA GLN A 91 14.83 -14.65 -15.64
C GLN A 91 14.75 -14.68 -14.11
N GLY A 92 15.58 -13.89 -13.40
CA GLY A 92 15.59 -13.83 -11.95
C GLY A 92 16.46 -14.89 -11.26
N ARG A 93 17.28 -15.66 -12.00
CA ARG A 93 18.14 -16.71 -11.42
C ARG A 93 19.05 -16.16 -10.33
N GLY A 94 19.16 -16.91 -9.22
CA GLY A 94 20.00 -16.56 -8.06
C GLY A 94 19.39 -15.50 -7.14
N VAL A 95 18.15 -15.03 -7.42
CA VAL A 95 17.44 -14.08 -6.57
C VAL A 95 16.40 -14.80 -5.73
N THR A 96 16.33 -14.45 -4.46
CA THR A 96 15.24 -14.82 -3.55
C THR A 96 14.32 -13.62 -3.34
N VAL A 97 13.02 -13.83 -3.58
CA VAL A 97 11.97 -12.86 -3.27
C VAL A 97 11.26 -13.30 -2.00
N GLY A 98 11.30 -12.48 -0.95
CA GLY A 98 10.48 -12.68 0.25
C GLY A 98 9.03 -12.32 -0.07
N VAL A 99 8.12 -13.29 0.00
CA VAL A 99 6.67 -13.08 -0.10
C VAL A 99 6.11 -13.11 1.32
N LEU A 100 5.78 -11.92 1.82
CA LEU A 100 5.18 -11.74 3.14
C LEU A 100 3.66 -11.66 2.95
N ASP A 101 2.99 -12.77 3.22
CA ASP A 101 1.58 -12.94 2.83
C ASP A 101 0.88 -14.00 3.71
N THR A 102 -0.18 -14.65 3.23
CA THR A 102 -0.93 -15.73 3.92
C THR A 102 -0.19 -17.07 3.93
N GLY A 103 1.07 -17.10 3.48
CA GLY A 103 1.85 -18.32 3.23
C GLY A 103 1.71 -18.79 1.80
N VAL A 104 2.61 -19.68 1.37
CA VAL A 104 2.64 -20.26 0.01
C VAL A 104 2.54 -21.77 0.10
N ASP A 105 1.71 -22.38 -0.75
CA ASP A 105 1.67 -23.82 -0.94
C ASP A 105 2.91 -24.28 -1.74
N ALA A 106 3.86 -24.89 -1.07
CA ALA A 106 5.08 -25.42 -1.71
C ALA A 106 4.80 -26.61 -2.66
N GLY A 107 3.60 -27.20 -2.57
CA GLY A 107 3.13 -28.27 -3.46
C GLY A 107 2.50 -27.75 -4.76
N ALA A 108 2.31 -26.45 -4.92
CA ALA A 108 1.78 -25.87 -6.15
C ALA A 108 2.70 -26.20 -7.34
N ALA A 109 2.15 -26.85 -8.37
CA ALA A 109 2.94 -27.42 -9.47
C ALA A 109 3.80 -26.37 -10.20
N ASP A 110 3.25 -25.19 -10.39
CA ASP A 110 3.92 -24.07 -11.10
C ASP A 110 5.03 -23.41 -10.25
N LEU A 111 5.15 -23.78 -8.97
CA LEU A 111 6.14 -23.26 -8.02
C LEU A 111 7.07 -24.38 -7.48
N SER A 112 6.94 -25.61 -7.98
CA SER A 112 7.61 -26.76 -7.40
C SER A 112 9.14 -26.60 -7.38
N GLY A 113 9.75 -26.81 -6.20
CA GLY A 113 11.19 -26.67 -5.99
C GLY A 113 11.72 -25.23 -5.92
N SER A 114 10.87 -24.20 -6.09
CA SER A 114 11.27 -22.80 -5.99
C SER A 114 10.96 -22.16 -4.63
N ILE A 115 10.17 -22.82 -3.77
CA ILE A 115 9.71 -22.29 -2.49
C ILE A 115 10.62 -22.73 -1.35
N SER A 116 10.98 -21.77 -0.49
CA SER A 116 11.54 -21.99 0.84
C SER A 116 10.55 -21.48 1.87
N THR A 117 10.15 -22.29 2.83
CA THR A 117 9.19 -21.89 3.87
C THR A 117 9.94 -21.27 5.06
N GLY A 118 9.59 -20.06 5.38
CA GLY A 118 10.01 -19.32 6.57
C GLY A 118 9.03 -19.46 7.74
N PRO A 119 9.17 -18.61 8.76
CA PRO A 119 8.29 -18.63 9.93
C PRO A 119 6.84 -18.30 9.59
N ASP A 120 5.95 -18.82 10.44
CA ASP A 120 4.55 -18.40 10.53
C ASP A 120 4.39 -17.49 11.76
N TYR A 121 4.21 -16.20 11.52
CA TYR A 121 3.98 -15.19 12.55
C TYR A 121 2.50 -15.03 12.94
N THR A 122 1.63 -15.85 12.36
CA THR A 122 0.19 -15.90 12.68
C THR A 122 -0.16 -17.13 13.54
N GLN A 123 0.84 -17.94 13.88
CA GLN A 123 0.64 -19.18 14.61
C GLN A 123 -0.12 -18.98 15.93
N GLY A 124 -1.22 -19.73 16.09
CA GLY A 124 -2.09 -19.66 17.25
C GLY A 124 -3.22 -18.62 17.13
N ALA A 125 -3.38 -17.96 15.97
CA ALA A 125 -4.58 -17.21 15.65
C ALA A 125 -5.73 -18.15 15.27
N ASP A 126 -5.45 -19.12 14.41
CA ASP A 126 -6.41 -20.16 14.05
C ASP A 126 -6.59 -21.20 15.15
N PRO A 127 -7.74 -21.89 15.19
CA PRO A 127 -7.98 -23.00 16.10
C PRO A 127 -6.93 -24.13 15.94
N PRO A 128 -6.63 -24.87 17.00
CA PRO A 128 -5.71 -26.01 16.93
C PRO A 128 -6.13 -27.02 15.84
N GLY A 129 -5.17 -27.43 15.01
CA GLY A 129 -5.38 -28.38 13.91
C GLY A 129 -5.93 -27.79 12.62
N TYR A 130 -6.25 -26.51 12.58
CA TYR A 130 -6.63 -25.84 11.34
C TYR A 130 -5.47 -25.80 10.34
N GLN A 131 -5.76 -26.09 9.08
CA GLN A 131 -4.79 -26.03 7.98
C GLN A 131 -5.05 -24.81 7.12
N PRO A 132 -4.17 -23.80 7.14
CA PRO A 132 -4.31 -22.58 6.35
C PRO A 132 -4.43 -22.87 4.84
N PRO A 133 -5.37 -22.29 4.12
CA PRO A 133 -5.53 -22.52 2.68
C PRO A 133 -4.40 -21.90 1.86
N ARG A 134 -3.73 -20.86 2.35
CA ARG A 134 -2.61 -20.15 1.69
C ARG A 134 -2.95 -19.69 0.27
N LEU A 135 -4.20 -19.26 0.08
CA LEU A 135 -4.74 -18.91 -1.24
C LEU A 135 -4.00 -17.73 -1.85
N HIS A 136 -4.04 -16.59 -1.13
CA HIS A 136 -3.51 -15.34 -1.63
C HIS A 136 -2.00 -15.38 -1.82
N GLY A 137 -1.25 -15.88 -0.84
CA GLY A 137 0.22 -15.95 -0.95
C GLY A 137 0.71 -16.89 -2.05
N THR A 138 0.01 -18.01 -2.33
CA THR A 138 0.34 -18.91 -3.44
C THR A 138 0.09 -18.22 -4.77
N PHE A 139 -1.03 -17.53 -4.91
CA PHE A 139 -1.36 -16.73 -6.09
C PHE A 139 -0.28 -15.68 -6.37
N ILE A 140 0.08 -14.87 -5.37
CA ILE A 140 1.12 -13.83 -5.47
C ILE A 140 2.49 -14.42 -5.83
N ALA A 141 2.90 -15.50 -5.16
CA ALA A 141 4.17 -16.16 -5.44
C ALA A 141 4.25 -16.66 -6.88
N SER A 142 3.14 -17.15 -7.44
CA SER A 142 3.09 -17.65 -8.82
C SER A 142 3.29 -16.55 -9.85
N LEU A 143 2.72 -15.36 -9.64
CA LEU A 143 2.92 -14.19 -10.51
C LEU A 143 4.37 -13.69 -10.48
N ILE A 144 5.06 -13.87 -9.37
CA ILE A 144 6.48 -13.49 -9.25
C ILE A 144 7.39 -14.53 -9.89
N ALA A 145 7.26 -15.82 -9.50
CA ALA A 145 8.27 -16.86 -9.74
C ALA A 145 7.69 -18.17 -10.29
N GLY A 146 6.44 -18.19 -10.72
CA GLY A 146 5.88 -19.33 -11.43
C GLY A 146 6.76 -19.70 -12.62
N HIS A 147 6.97 -21.01 -12.84
CA HIS A 147 7.82 -21.50 -13.92
C HIS A 147 7.09 -22.47 -14.85
N GLY A 148 5.75 -22.52 -14.73
CA GLY A 148 4.89 -23.40 -15.47
C GLY A 148 4.92 -24.85 -14.99
N SER A 149 4.00 -25.62 -15.49
CA SER A 149 3.79 -27.03 -15.14
C SER A 149 3.43 -27.87 -16.37
N GLY A 150 3.30 -29.19 -16.15
CA GLY A 150 3.06 -30.14 -17.25
C GLY A 150 4.31 -30.48 -18.06
N PRO A 151 4.16 -31.24 -19.16
CA PRO A 151 5.26 -31.63 -20.01
C PRO A 151 6.03 -30.42 -20.53
N GLY A 152 7.35 -30.41 -20.31
CA GLY A 152 8.20 -29.27 -20.70
C GLY A 152 7.86 -27.93 -20.07
N ARG A 153 7.02 -27.89 -19.01
CA ARG A 153 6.51 -26.66 -18.39
C ARG A 153 5.73 -25.76 -19.37
N ALA A 154 5.08 -26.36 -20.35
CA ALA A 154 4.40 -25.63 -21.42
C ALA A 154 3.06 -25.02 -20.97
N GLY A 155 2.48 -25.46 -19.85
CA GLY A 155 1.23 -24.96 -19.29
C GLY A 155 1.39 -24.31 -17.93
N GLY A 156 0.28 -23.87 -17.35
CA GLY A 156 0.22 -23.22 -16.05
C GLY A 156 0.82 -21.81 -16.03
N VAL A 157 1.03 -21.28 -14.86
CA VAL A 157 1.48 -19.89 -14.63
C VAL A 157 2.98 -19.74 -14.86
N ILE A 158 3.39 -18.70 -15.58
CA ILE A 158 4.79 -18.27 -15.70
C ILE A 158 4.93 -16.86 -15.11
N GLY A 159 5.51 -16.74 -13.94
CA GLY A 159 5.74 -15.46 -13.29
C GLY A 159 6.76 -14.60 -14.05
N VAL A 160 6.83 -13.33 -13.66
CA VAL A 160 7.74 -12.34 -14.27
C VAL A 160 9.22 -12.78 -14.15
N ALA A 161 9.59 -13.42 -13.04
CA ALA A 161 10.94 -13.89 -12.77
C ALA A 161 10.97 -15.43 -12.57
N PRO A 162 10.76 -16.23 -13.63
CA PRO A 162 10.47 -17.67 -13.53
C PRO A 162 11.64 -18.53 -13.03
N ALA A 163 12.84 -17.97 -12.93
CA ALA A 163 14.01 -18.64 -12.35
C ALA A 163 14.40 -18.11 -10.95
N ALA A 164 13.59 -17.21 -10.38
CA ALA A 164 13.76 -16.76 -9.01
C ALA A 164 13.27 -17.81 -7.99
N ARG A 165 13.71 -17.67 -6.74
CA ARG A 165 13.21 -18.43 -5.60
C ARG A 165 12.30 -17.56 -4.75
N VAL A 166 11.38 -18.18 -4.04
CA VAL A 166 10.48 -17.51 -3.10
C VAL A 166 10.81 -17.96 -1.69
N LEU A 167 10.98 -16.99 -0.78
CA LEU A 167 10.97 -17.21 0.66
C LEU A 167 9.56 -16.82 1.16
N SER A 168 8.75 -17.83 1.45
CA SER A 168 7.40 -17.66 1.99
C SER A 168 7.45 -17.35 3.47
N VAL A 169 6.96 -16.20 3.90
CA VAL A 169 6.81 -15.82 5.31
C VAL A 169 5.34 -15.50 5.57
N ARG A 170 4.68 -16.28 6.40
CA ARG A 170 3.28 -16.05 6.73
C ARG A 170 3.17 -14.96 7.80
N VAL A 171 2.57 -13.84 7.43
CA VAL A 171 2.41 -12.65 8.30
C VAL A 171 0.97 -12.17 8.43
N ILE A 172 0.07 -12.64 7.58
CA ILE A 172 -1.38 -12.37 7.61
C ILE A 172 -2.16 -13.67 7.36
N LEU A 173 -3.46 -13.62 7.58
CA LEU A 173 -4.41 -14.68 7.29
C LEU A 173 -5.18 -14.38 6.00
N ASP A 174 -5.69 -15.43 5.32
CA ASP A 174 -6.72 -15.26 4.30
C ASP A 174 -8.04 -14.82 4.97
N ASP A 175 -8.84 -13.99 4.31
CA ASP A 175 -10.02 -13.33 4.91
C ASP A 175 -11.08 -14.30 5.46
N GLN A 176 -11.08 -15.56 5.01
CA GLN A 176 -12.03 -16.58 5.44
C GLN A 176 -11.48 -17.49 6.55
N GLU A 177 -10.27 -17.25 7.03
CA GLU A 177 -9.70 -18.04 8.12
C GLU A 177 -10.37 -17.70 9.45
N PRO A 178 -10.69 -18.71 10.27
CA PRO A 178 -11.42 -18.48 11.54
C PRO A 178 -10.61 -17.64 12.53
N GLY A 179 -9.29 -17.62 12.40
CA GLY A 179 -8.36 -16.84 13.22
C GLY A 179 -8.33 -15.35 12.94
N ILE A 180 -9.05 -14.81 11.93
CA ILE A 180 -8.97 -13.40 11.53
C ILE A 180 -9.33 -12.43 12.67
N GLY A 181 -10.32 -12.77 13.49
CA GLY A 181 -10.72 -11.99 14.67
C GLY A 181 -9.62 -11.91 15.72
N PRO A 182 -9.16 -13.05 16.26
CA PRO A 182 -8.02 -13.11 17.16
C PRO A 182 -6.76 -12.43 16.60
N TYR A 183 -6.43 -12.66 15.33
CA TYR A 183 -5.26 -12.05 14.68
C TYR A 183 -5.31 -10.51 14.73
N ASN A 184 -6.47 -9.91 14.48
CA ASN A 184 -6.63 -8.47 14.46
C ASN A 184 -6.71 -7.82 15.86
N THR A 185 -7.00 -8.59 16.90
CA THR A 185 -7.24 -8.04 18.25
C THR A 185 -6.18 -8.41 19.28
N ASP A 186 -5.44 -9.51 19.09
CA ASP A 186 -4.41 -9.94 20.04
C ASP A 186 -3.08 -9.22 19.78
N PRO A 187 -2.52 -8.50 20.76
CA PRO A 187 -1.25 -7.79 20.65
C PRO A 187 -0.06 -8.66 20.23
N ARG A 188 -0.12 -9.99 20.41
CA ARG A 188 0.93 -10.92 19.95
C ARG A 188 1.19 -10.83 18.46
N PHE A 189 0.20 -10.46 17.67
CA PHE A 189 0.28 -10.37 16.21
C PHE A 189 0.56 -8.95 15.69
N ALA A 190 0.53 -7.93 16.54
CA ALA A 190 0.68 -6.53 16.16
C ALA A 190 1.95 -6.23 15.33
N ASP A 191 3.03 -6.97 15.53
CA ASP A 191 4.29 -6.79 14.77
C ASP A 191 4.61 -7.97 13.83
N ALA A 192 3.62 -8.77 13.43
CA ALA A 192 3.83 -9.91 12.54
C ALA A 192 4.51 -9.49 11.23
N ILE A 193 4.06 -8.41 10.61
CA ILE A 193 4.63 -7.86 9.37
C ILE A 193 6.07 -7.38 9.62
N GLY A 194 6.33 -6.61 10.68
CA GLY A 194 7.67 -6.11 11.00
C GLY A 194 8.66 -7.25 11.25
N ARG A 195 8.26 -8.30 11.98
CA ARG A 195 9.05 -9.52 12.17
C ARG A 195 9.34 -10.21 10.84
N GLY A 196 8.34 -10.34 9.97
CA GLY A 196 8.47 -10.91 8.63
C GLY A 196 9.46 -10.15 7.76
N ILE A 197 9.39 -8.82 7.73
CA ILE A 197 10.33 -7.96 7.00
C ILE A 197 11.77 -8.20 7.48
N ARG A 198 12.01 -8.18 8.80
CA ARG A 198 13.34 -8.42 9.37
C ARG A 198 13.85 -9.81 9.04
N TYR A 199 12.99 -10.82 9.15
CA TYR A 199 13.34 -12.20 8.83
C TYR A 199 13.75 -12.33 7.36
N ALA A 200 12.93 -11.90 6.43
CA ALA A 200 13.22 -12.00 5.00
C ALA A 200 14.53 -11.26 4.63
N ALA A 201 14.73 -10.05 5.16
CA ALA A 201 15.93 -9.26 4.93
C ALA A 201 17.21 -9.90 5.49
N SER A 202 17.12 -10.64 6.60
CA SER A 202 18.28 -11.35 7.20
C SER A 202 18.51 -12.74 6.62
N HIS A 203 17.54 -13.29 5.87
CA HIS A 203 17.61 -14.63 5.27
C HIS A 203 17.74 -14.59 3.73
N GLY A 204 18.39 -13.57 3.19
CA GLY A 204 18.84 -13.53 1.80
C GLY A 204 17.80 -13.06 0.79
N ALA A 205 16.66 -12.53 1.20
CA ALA A 205 15.75 -11.89 0.26
C ALA A 205 16.41 -10.64 -0.36
N ALA A 206 16.52 -10.60 -1.68
CA ALA A 206 16.98 -9.43 -2.42
C ALA A 206 15.83 -8.47 -2.77
N VAL A 207 14.60 -9.00 -2.76
CA VAL A 207 13.34 -8.27 -2.96
C VAL A 207 12.36 -8.76 -1.89
N ILE A 208 11.55 -7.88 -1.33
CA ILE A 208 10.41 -8.22 -0.48
C ILE A 208 9.15 -7.73 -1.19
N ASN A 209 8.17 -8.62 -1.37
CA ASN A 209 6.83 -8.30 -1.81
C ASN A 209 5.84 -8.36 -0.64
N MET A 210 5.03 -7.32 -0.50
CA MET A 210 3.97 -7.22 0.49
C MET A 210 2.66 -6.82 -0.21
N SER A 211 1.90 -7.82 -0.63
CA SER A 211 0.57 -7.65 -1.23
C SER A 211 -0.51 -7.53 -0.13
N LEU A 212 -0.27 -6.65 0.81
CA LEU A 212 -1.06 -6.42 2.02
C LEU A 212 -1.04 -4.95 2.41
N GLY A 213 -1.96 -4.53 3.28
CA GLY A 213 -1.99 -3.17 3.76
C GLY A 213 -2.80 -2.95 5.03
N SER A 214 -2.46 -1.89 5.75
CA SER A 214 -3.18 -1.36 6.91
C SER A 214 -3.25 0.16 6.79
N VAL A 215 -4.28 0.76 7.35
CA VAL A 215 -4.39 2.22 7.43
C VAL A 215 -3.54 2.80 8.58
N GLU A 216 -3.01 1.96 9.45
CA GLU A 216 -2.23 2.38 10.61
C GLU A 216 -0.74 2.11 10.42
N PRO A 217 0.11 3.16 10.43
CA PRO A 217 1.56 3.01 10.45
C PRO A 217 2.04 2.57 11.84
N THR A 218 2.94 1.59 11.92
CA THR A 218 3.60 1.24 13.17
C THR A 218 5.09 1.59 13.13
N ARG A 219 5.64 2.04 14.28
CA ARG A 219 7.08 2.30 14.39
C ARG A 219 7.92 1.04 14.16
N ALA A 220 7.41 -0.11 14.58
CA ALA A 220 8.06 -1.40 14.39
C ALA A 220 8.21 -1.74 12.90
N MET A 221 7.12 -1.59 12.12
CA MET A 221 7.13 -1.78 10.66
C MET A 221 8.08 -0.80 9.98
N GLN A 222 8.04 0.50 10.34
CA GLN A 222 8.95 1.51 9.79
C GLN A 222 10.43 1.18 10.06
N ALA A 223 10.76 0.76 11.28
CA ALA A 223 12.11 0.36 11.65
C ALA A 223 12.57 -0.92 10.93
N ALA A 224 11.64 -1.87 10.70
CA ALA A 224 11.93 -3.09 9.94
C ALA A 224 12.19 -2.78 8.46
N LEU A 225 11.45 -1.85 7.86
CA LEU A 225 11.67 -1.38 6.49
C LEU A 225 13.01 -0.67 6.34
N ALA A 226 13.35 0.24 7.26
CA ALA A 226 14.66 0.90 7.27
C ALA A 226 15.80 -0.12 7.36
N TYR A 227 15.64 -1.15 8.19
CA TYR A 227 16.58 -2.27 8.26
C TYR A 227 16.68 -3.02 6.93
N ALA A 228 15.58 -3.41 6.30
CA ALA A 228 15.59 -4.12 5.02
C ALA A 228 16.29 -3.30 3.92
N VAL A 229 15.97 -2.02 3.79
CA VAL A 229 16.61 -1.12 2.83
C VAL A 229 18.11 -0.98 3.11
N SER A 230 18.53 -0.85 4.38
CA SER A 230 19.95 -0.80 4.76
C SER A 230 20.72 -2.07 4.41
N ARG A 231 20.01 -3.22 4.34
CA ARG A 231 20.56 -4.50 3.88
C ARG A 231 20.58 -4.65 2.36
N GLY A 232 20.17 -3.63 1.63
CA GLY A 232 20.15 -3.64 0.17
C GLY A 232 18.91 -4.34 -0.44
N VAL A 233 17.85 -4.54 0.32
CA VAL A 233 16.61 -5.18 -0.13
C VAL A 233 15.71 -4.18 -0.85
N VAL A 234 15.21 -4.53 -2.02
CA VAL A 234 14.16 -3.75 -2.70
C VAL A 234 12.81 -4.13 -2.10
N VAL A 235 12.04 -3.14 -1.68
CA VAL A 235 10.74 -3.37 -1.03
C VAL A 235 9.61 -2.88 -1.94
N VAL A 236 8.66 -3.76 -2.21
CA VAL A 236 7.49 -3.50 -3.06
C VAL A 236 6.23 -3.79 -2.25
N ALA A 237 5.22 -2.93 -2.35
CA ALA A 237 3.94 -3.14 -1.69
C ALA A 237 2.76 -2.66 -2.54
N SER A 238 1.61 -3.28 -2.35
CA SER A 238 0.35 -2.89 -2.98
C SER A 238 -0.16 -1.56 -2.41
N ALA A 239 -0.61 -0.65 -3.31
CA ALA A 239 -1.07 0.69 -2.91
C ALA A 239 -2.35 0.68 -2.07
N GLY A 240 -3.18 -0.36 -2.17
CA GLY A 240 -4.48 -0.50 -1.53
C GLY A 240 -5.65 -0.50 -2.52
N ASN A 241 -6.81 -0.99 -2.07
CA ASN A 241 -7.99 -1.23 -2.91
C ASN A 241 -9.24 -0.44 -2.45
N SER A 242 -9.04 0.72 -1.82
CA SER A 242 -10.14 1.56 -1.32
C SER A 242 -10.59 2.64 -2.32
N GLY A 243 -10.07 2.62 -3.55
CA GLY A 243 -10.28 3.66 -4.56
C GLY A 243 -11.72 3.88 -5.00
N ALA A 244 -12.60 2.88 -4.84
CA ALA A 244 -14.01 2.98 -5.17
C ALA A 244 -14.86 3.65 -4.06
N LEU A 245 -14.31 3.80 -2.84
CA LEU A 245 -15.05 4.28 -1.67
C LEU A 245 -15.25 5.80 -1.64
N GLY A 246 -14.64 6.56 -2.57
CA GLY A 246 -14.77 8.02 -2.56
C GLY A 246 -14.28 8.73 -3.81
N GLN A 247 -14.70 9.98 -3.93
CA GLN A 247 -14.22 10.94 -4.92
C GLN A 247 -12.97 11.64 -4.36
N GLY A 248 -11.83 11.56 -5.04
CA GLY A 248 -10.64 12.28 -4.63
C GLY A 248 -9.48 11.39 -4.17
N TYR A 249 -8.85 11.74 -3.05
CA TYR A 249 -7.74 10.98 -2.47
C TYR A 249 -8.26 9.76 -1.69
N THR A 250 -7.50 8.65 -1.75
CA THR A 250 -7.71 7.51 -0.87
C THR A 250 -6.82 7.62 0.38
N PRO A 251 -7.18 6.95 1.47
CA PRO A 251 -6.29 6.83 2.62
C PRO A 251 -4.92 6.26 2.24
N TYR A 252 -3.88 6.63 2.98
CA TYR A 252 -2.59 5.98 2.84
C TYR A 252 -2.65 4.56 3.38
N SER A 253 -2.11 3.61 2.62
CA SER A 253 -1.95 2.22 3.03
C SER A 253 -0.49 1.96 3.42
N TYR A 254 -0.27 1.24 4.52
CA TYR A 254 1.05 0.85 5.00
C TYR A 254 1.22 -0.66 4.92
N PRO A 255 2.38 -1.13 4.44
CA PRO A 255 3.68 -0.45 4.32
C PRO A 255 3.89 0.39 3.06
N ALA A 256 2.98 0.39 2.08
CA ALA A 256 3.17 1.04 0.78
C ALA A 256 3.53 2.53 0.87
N SER A 257 3.01 3.24 1.87
CA SER A 257 3.23 4.68 2.04
C SER A 257 4.49 5.07 2.82
N PHE A 258 5.29 4.09 3.26
CA PHE A 258 6.58 4.40 3.88
C PHE A 258 7.65 4.74 2.83
N ALA A 259 8.56 5.66 3.20
CA ALA A 259 9.70 6.00 2.36
C ALA A 259 10.57 4.77 2.06
N GLY A 260 11.00 4.64 0.81
CA GLY A 260 11.83 3.52 0.36
C GLY A 260 11.03 2.29 -0.10
N VAL A 261 9.70 2.32 -0.01
CA VAL A 261 8.81 1.28 -0.54
C VAL A 261 8.30 1.69 -1.92
N LEU A 262 8.33 0.77 -2.87
CA LEU A 262 7.70 0.91 -4.18
C LEU A 262 6.21 0.56 -4.04
N SER A 263 5.39 1.58 -3.87
CA SER A 263 3.93 1.47 -3.85
C SER A 263 3.38 1.31 -5.25
N VAL A 264 2.57 0.27 -5.47
CA VAL A 264 2.10 -0.11 -6.81
C VAL A 264 0.59 -0.04 -6.92
N ALA A 265 0.11 0.78 -7.86
CA ALA A 265 -1.29 0.88 -8.25
C ALA A 265 -1.65 -0.16 -9.31
N ALA A 266 -2.93 -0.52 -9.39
CA ALA A 266 -3.46 -1.42 -10.40
C ALA A 266 -4.01 -0.64 -11.60
N VAL A 267 -3.65 -1.12 -12.81
CA VAL A 267 -4.23 -0.67 -14.08
C VAL A 267 -4.86 -1.84 -14.83
N ASN A 268 -5.80 -1.50 -15.72
CA ASN A 268 -6.37 -2.45 -16.67
C ASN A 268 -5.50 -2.55 -17.94
N GLU A 269 -5.91 -3.33 -18.92
CA GLU A 269 -5.20 -3.53 -20.19
C GLU A 269 -4.95 -2.24 -20.98
N SER A 270 -5.84 -1.26 -20.90
CA SER A 270 -5.65 0.05 -21.54
C SER A 270 -4.64 0.95 -20.81
N GLY A 271 -4.15 0.55 -19.62
CA GLY A 271 -3.30 1.35 -18.74
C GLY A 271 -4.07 2.37 -17.91
N ALA A 272 -5.41 2.35 -17.93
CA ALA A 272 -6.22 3.17 -17.06
C ALA A 272 -6.23 2.59 -15.63
N ARG A 273 -6.19 3.47 -14.62
CA ARG A 273 -6.29 3.07 -13.22
C ARG A 273 -7.56 2.24 -12.98
N ALA A 274 -7.43 1.09 -12.37
CA ALA A 274 -8.58 0.29 -11.94
C ALA A 274 -9.41 1.08 -10.89
N PRO A 275 -10.77 1.07 -10.97
CA PRO A 275 -11.61 1.87 -10.07
C PRO A 275 -11.32 1.65 -8.58
N PHE A 276 -11.02 0.43 -8.18
CA PHE A 276 -10.70 0.06 -6.79
C PHE A 276 -9.29 0.52 -6.36
N SER A 277 -8.35 0.69 -7.28
CA SER A 277 -6.96 1.01 -6.92
C SER A 277 -6.88 2.35 -6.19
N ASP A 278 -6.13 2.39 -5.10
CA ASP A 278 -5.90 3.62 -4.36
C ASP A 278 -5.16 4.66 -5.20
N ARG A 279 -5.43 5.94 -4.90
CA ARG A 279 -4.84 7.10 -5.55
C ARG A 279 -4.45 8.15 -4.51
N ASN A 280 -3.17 8.25 -4.27
CA ASN A 280 -2.57 9.22 -3.36
C ASN A 280 -1.09 9.43 -3.69
N SER A 281 -0.40 10.31 -2.98
CA SER A 281 0.99 10.68 -3.31
C SER A 281 2.03 9.58 -2.98
N SER A 282 1.63 8.46 -2.38
CA SER A 282 2.56 7.34 -2.15
C SER A 282 2.73 6.44 -3.37
N VAL A 283 1.80 6.47 -4.35
CA VAL A 283 1.88 5.63 -5.55
C VAL A 283 3.13 5.95 -6.35
N VAL A 284 3.99 4.97 -6.58
CA VAL A 284 5.26 5.14 -7.31
C VAL A 284 5.14 4.63 -8.75
N LEU A 285 4.58 3.45 -8.93
CA LEU A 285 4.41 2.79 -10.23
C LEU A 285 3.02 2.18 -10.35
N SER A 286 2.66 1.76 -11.53
CA SER A 286 1.49 0.94 -11.79
C SER A 286 1.88 -0.32 -12.56
N ALA A 287 1.02 -1.34 -12.47
CA ALA A 287 1.14 -2.58 -13.23
C ALA A 287 -0.25 -3.21 -13.43
N PRO A 288 -0.41 -4.22 -14.31
CA PRO A 288 -1.66 -4.93 -14.50
C PRO A 288 -2.21 -5.47 -13.17
N GLY A 289 -3.50 -5.25 -12.93
CA GLY A 289 -4.14 -5.66 -11.69
C GLY A 289 -5.63 -5.98 -11.84
N VAL A 290 -6.10 -6.16 -13.07
CA VAL A 290 -7.50 -6.51 -13.36
C VAL A 290 -7.54 -7.88 -14.02
N GLU A 291 -8.38 -8.77 -13.48
CA GLU A 291 -8.60 -10.14 -14.00
C GLU A 291 -7.29 -10.94 -14.22
N VAL A 292 -6.35 -10.79 -13.28
CA VAL A 292 -5.06 -11.47 -13.34
C VAL A 292 -5.22 -12.92 -12.94
N THR A 293 -4.72 -13.84 -13.77
CA THR A 293 -4.75 -15.27 -13.51
C THR A 293 -3.43 -15.73 -12.88
N GLY A 294 -3.52 -16.57 -11.83
CA GLY A 294 -2.37 -17.12 -11.11
C GLY A 294 -2.63 -18.52 -10.57
N ALA A 295 -1.61 -19.17 -10.02
CA ALA A 295 -1.75 -20.49 -9.41
C ALA A 295 -2.33 -20.39 -8.00
N GLY A 296 -3.19 -21.34 -7.66
CA GLY A 296 -3.70 -21.58 -6.32
C GLY A 296 -3.10 -22.84 -5.69
N PRO A 297 -3.39 -23.08 -4.40
CA PRO A 297 -3.00 -24.31 -3.72
C PRO A 297 -3.72 -25.53 -4.31
N GLY A 298 -3.11 -26.73 -4.12
CA GLY A 298 -3.69 -27.98 -4.58
C GLY A 298 -3.80 -28.11 -6.10
N GLY A 299 -3.03 -27.34 -6.88
CA GLY A 299 -3.02 -27.35 -8.34
C GLY A 299 -4.22 -26.62 -8.98
N THR A 300 -4.93 -25.80 -8.24
CA THR A 300 -5.99 -24.92 -8.75
C THR A 300 -5.40 -23.68 -9.42
N TYR A 301 -6.21 -22.99 -10.20
CA TYR A 301 -5.90 -21.66 -10.74
C TYR A 301 -6.95 -20.67 -10.29
N LEU A 302 -6.51 -19.44 -10.04
CA LEU A 302 -7.29 -18.37 -9.48
C LEU A 302 -7.24 -17.17 -10.41
N GLN A 303 -8.34 -16.42 -10.51
CA GLN A 303 -8.34 -15.11 -11.17
C GLN A 303 -8.73 -14.05 -10.14
N ALA A 304 -7.99 -12.96 -10.10
CA ALA A 304 -8.20 -11.90 -9.13
C ALA A 304 -7.95 -10.50 -9.70
N SER A 305 -8.64 -9.51 -9.14
CA SER A 305 -8.39 -8.09 -9.39
C SER A 305 -7.96 -7.40 -8.10
N GLY A 306 -6.88 -6.61 -8.15
CA GLY A 306 -6.35 -5.91 -6.98
C GLY A 306 -5.01 -5.23 -7.25
N THR A 307 -4.56 -4.42 -6.30
CA THR A 307 -3.19 -3.88 -6.30
C THR A 307 -2.16 -4.93 -5.86
N SER A 308 -2.62 -6.07 -5.31
CA SER A 308 -1.79 -7.21 -4.92
C SER A 308 -1.07 -7.87 -6.11
N PRO A 309 -1.77 -8.29 -7.21
CA PRO A 309 -1.09 -8.79 -8.40
C PRO A 309 -0.21 -7.73 -9.07
N ALA A 310 -0.61 -6.46 -9.08
CA ALA A 310 0.22 -5.38 -9.61
C ALA A 310 1.57 -5.26 -8.87
N ALA A 311 1.57 -5.35 -7.54
CA ALA A 311 2.78 -5.38 -6.73
C ALA A 311 3.64 -6.61 -7.04
N ALA A 312 3.04 -7.79 -7.23
CA ALA A 312 3.74 -9.01 -7.61
C ALA A 312 4.50 -8.86 -8.94
N PHE A 313 3.88 -8.25 -9.97
CA PHE A 313 4.56 -7.97 -11.24
C PHE A 313 5.77 -7.07 -11.05
N VAL A 314 5.65 -5.96 -10.29
CA VAL A 314 6.77 -5.05 -10.01
C VAL A 314 7.86 -5.75 -9.19
N ALA A 315 7.51 -6.60 -8.22
CA ALA A 315 8.48 -7.39 -7.46
C ALA A 315 9.25 -8.38 -8.35
N GLY A 316 8.56 -9.00 -9.33
CA GLY A 316 9.18 -9.82 -10.35
C GLY A 316 10.17 -9.04 -11.22
N VAL A 317 9.81 -7.82 -11.67
CA VAL A 317 10.74 -6.95 -12.42
C VAL A 317 11.95 -6.56 -11.57
N ALA A 318 11.74 -6.23 -10.29
CA ALA A 318 12.85 -6.00 -9.36
C ALA A 318 13.76 -7.21 -9.23
N ALA A 319 13.21 -8.44 -9.20
CA ALA A 319 14.00 -9.67 -9.19
C ALA A 319 14.80 -9.88 -10.47
N LEU A 320 14.24 -9.57 -11.64
CA LEU A 320 14.98 -9.59 -12.91
C LEU A 320 16.20 -8.65 -12.86
N ILE A 321 16.00 -7.41 -12.39
CA ILE A 321 17.08 -6.41 -12.25
C ILE A 321 18.13 -6.89 -11.25
N ARG A 322 17.73 -7.40 -10.09
CA ARG A 322 18.65 -7.88 -9.04
C ARG A 322 19.47 -9.10 -9.52
N SER A 323 18.91 -9.94 -10.39
CA SER A 323 19.62 -11.06 -11.00
C SER A 323 20.69 -10.60 -11.97
N ALA A 324 20.34 -9.65 -12.85
CA ALA A 324 21.29 -9.12 -13.84
C ALA A 324 22.35 -8.18 -13.23
N TYR A 325 21.97 -7.43 -12.21
CA TYR A 325 22.79 -6.38 -11.57
C TYR A 325 22.75 -6.50 -10.05
N PRO A 326 23.34 -7.52 -9.44
CA PRO A 326 23.19 -7.84 -8.02
C PRO A 326 23.74 -6.76 -7.06
N ARG A 327 24.67 -5.95 -7.52
CA ARG A 327 25.27 -4.86 -6.73
C ARG A 327 24.55 -3.52 -6.85
N LEU A 328 23.51 -3.42 -7.70
CA LEU A 328 22.77 -2.17 -7.88
C LEU A 328 21.99 -1.83 -6.60
N PRO A 329 22.18 -0.66 -5.95
CA PRO A 329 21.47 -0.30 -4.73
C PRO A 329 19.94 -0.26 -4.93
N PRO A 330 19.10 -0.50 -3.90
CA PRO A 330 17.64 -0.46 -4.01
C PRO A 330 17.10 0.83 -4.64
N ALA A 331 17.64 1.98 -4.28
CA ALA A 331 17.26 3.25 -4.87
C ALA A 331 17.52 3.33 -6.38
N GLN A 332 18.60 2.72 -6.87
CA GLN A 332 18.90 2.68 -8.31
C GLN A 332 18.04 1.62 -9.03
N VAL A 333 17.66 0.53 -8.38
CA VAL A 333 16.66 -0.41 -8.91
C VAL A 333 15.32 0.30 -9.09
N ALA A 334 14.87 1.05 -8.08
CA ALA A 334 13.67 1.88 -8.17
C ALA A 334 13.79 2.94 -9.27
N GLN A 335 14.92 3.65 -9.33
CA GLN A 335 15.20 4.66 -10.37
C GLN A 335 15.17 4.06 -11.77
N ALA A 336 15.71 2.86 -11.98
CA ALA A 336 15.66 2.18 -13.26
C ALA A 336 14.21 1.92 -13.71
N MET A 337 13.34 1.42 -12.82
CA MET A 337 11.93 1.19 -13.14
C MET A 337 11.17 2.51 -13.36
N ILE A 338 11.38 3.51 -12.51
CA ILE A 338 10.73 4.82 -12.60
C ILE A 338 11.10 5.54 -13.90
N SER A 339 12.40 5.61 -14.23
CA SER A 339 12.87 6.35 -15.42
C SER A 339 12.47 5.70 -16.73
N SER A 340 12.20 4.41 -16.73
CA SER A 340 11.85 3.62 -17.91
C SER A 340 10.37 3.22 -17.98
N ALA A 341 9.53 3.70 -17.05
CA ALA A 341 8.12 3.38 -17.02
C ALA A 341 7.42 3.73 -18.33
N ALA A 342 6.57 2.83 -18.80
CA ALA A 342 5.69 3.07 -19.94
C ALA A 342 4.46 3.90 -19.53
N ARG A 343 3.69 4.37 -20.52
CA ARG A 343 2.45 5.14 -20.30
C ARG A 343 2.61 6.24 -19.24
N ARG A 344 3.71 6.97 -19.33
CA ARG A 344 4.04 8.05 -18.38
C ARG A 344 2.97 9.15 -18.43
N PRO A 345 2.51 9.65 -17.26
CA PRO A 345 1.63 10.81 -17.23
C PRO A 345 2.29 12.02 -17.88
N ALA A 346 1.51 12.85 -18.60
CA ALA A 346 2.04 14.03 -19.28
C ALA A 346 2.73 15.03 -18.33
N ALA A 347 2.25 15.12 -17.08
CA ALA A 347 2.88 15.93 -16.02
C ALA A 347 4.09 15.26 -15.36
N GLY A 348 4.55 14.11 -15.85
CA GLY A 348 5.64 13.33 -15.31
C GLY A 348 5.28 12.44 -14.12
N TYR A 349 4.20 12.73 -13.40
CA TYR A 349 3.70 11.98 -12.27
C TYR A 349 2.17 12.10 -12.14
N SER A 350 1.52 11.06 -11.62
CA SER A 350 0.09 11.01 -11.31
C SER A 350 -0.15 10.30 -9.98
N LEU A 351 -1.06 10.82 -9.17
CA LEU A 351 -1.51 10.14 -7.94
C LEU A 351 -2.18 8.78 -8.21
N ALA A 352 -2.62 8.54 -9.44
CA ALA A 352 -3.35 7.35 -9.85
C ALA A 352 -2.44 6.22 -10.35
N THR A 353 -1.34 6.56 -11.03
CA THR A 353 -0.44 5.60 -11.70
C THR A 353 1.04 5.85 -11.41
N GLY A 354 1.35 6.74 -10.48
CA GLY A 354 2.72 7.12 -10.15
C GLY A 354 3.45 7.73 -11.36
N PHE A 355 4.65 7.25 -11.63
CA PHE A 355 5.47 7.63 -12.78
C PHE A 355 5.10 6.90 -14.08
N GLY A 356 4.15 5.97 -14.02
CA GLY A 356 3.65 5.19 -15.15
C GLY A 356 3.67 3.68 -14.88
N GLU A 357 3.40 2.92 -15.92
CA GLU A 357 3.36 1.46 -15.86
C GLU A 357 4.77 0.87 -15.99
N VAL A 358 5.08 -0.16 -15.18
CA VAL A 358 6.37 -0.83 -15.23
C VAL A 358 6.61 -1.49 -16.60
N ASP A 359 7.83 -1.36 -17.14
CA ASP A 359 8.30 -2.05 -18.33
C ASP A 359 9.57 -2.86 -17.98
N ALA A 360 9.47 -4.17 -17.95
CA ALA A 360 10.56 -5.04 -17.50
C ALA A 360 11.80 -4.94 -18.39
N ALA A 361 11.63 -4.91 -19.71
CA ALA A 361 12.74 -4.84 -20.64
C ALA A 361 13.42 -3.47 -20.63
N ALA A 362 12.64 -2.39 -20.56
CA ALA A 362 13.17 -1.04 -20.44
C ALA A 362 13.88 -0.82 -19.09
N ALA A 363 13.33 -1.35 -18.00
CA ALA A 363 13.92 -1.27 -16.68
C ALA A 363 15.29 -1.97 -16.60
N LEU A 364 15.42 -3.15 -17.22
CA LEU A 364 16.71 -3.84 -17.33
C LEU A 364 17.75 -3.05 -18.12
N ARG A 365 17.34 -2.40 -19.22
CA ARG A 365 18.25 -1.51 -19.99
C ARG A 365 18.69 -0.31 -19.16
N ALA A 366 17.75 0.34 -18.46
CA ALA A 366 18.05 1.48 -17.58
C ALA A 366 18.95 1.07 -16.40
N ALA A 367 18.70 -0.09 -15.78
CA ALA A 367 19.55 -0.65 -14.74
C ALA A 367 20.98 -0.92 -15.24
N GLY A 368 21.12 -1.42 -16.48
CA GLY A 368 22.43 -1.60 -17.10
C GLY A 368 23.19 -0.28 -17.32
N GLN A 369 22.49 0.79 -17.66
CA GLN A 369 23.10 2.13 -17.77
C GLN A 369 23.54 2.64 -16.39
N LEU A 370 22.68 2.55 -15.38
CA LEU A 370 23.00 2.95 -14.00
C LEU A 370 24.15 2.14 -13.40
N SER A 371 24.20 0.83 -13.69
CA SER A 371 25.30 -0.05 -13.25
C SER A 371 26.66 0.34 -13.82
N ARG A 372 26.70 0.86 -15.06
CA ARG A 372 27.95 1.35 -15.71
C ARG A 372 28.31 2.76 -15.26
N ALA A 373 27.31 3.58 -14.94
CA ALA A 373 27.46 4.92 -14.44
C ALA A 373 27.82 4.95 -12.95
N SER A 374 28.29 3.83 -12.36
CA SER A 374 28.76 3.78 -10.97
C SER A 374 29.45 5.08 -10.62
N PRO A 375 29.09 5.78 -9.54
CA PRO A 375 29.77 6.98 -9.17
C PRO A 375 31.24 6.61 -9.10
N LYS A 376 32.10 7.30 -9.86
CA LYS A 376 33.52 7.30 -9.56
C LYS A 376 33.58 7.61 -8.08
N ALA A 377 34.01 6.65 -7.27
CA ALA A 377 34.33 6.88 -5.88
C ALA A 377 35.28 8.08 -5.89
N GLY A 378 34.84 9.26 -5.50
CA GLY A 378 35.70 10.43 -5.58
C GLY A 378 35.03 11.76 -5.91
N LEU A 379 33.74 11.84 -6.15
CA LEU A 379 33.08 13.10 -5.85
C LEU A 379 32.81 13.14 -4.34
N GLY A 380 33.86 13.24 -3.56
CA GLY A 380 33.79 13.82 -2.24
C GLY A 380 33.14 15.18 -2.43
N LEU A 381 31.84 15.28 -2.20
CA LEU A 381 31.22 16.59 -2.02
C LEU A 381 32.07 17.26 -0.93
N PRO A 382 32.66 18.46 -1.20
CA PRO A 382 33.42 19.15 -0.18
C PRO A 382 32.55 19.18 1.07
N ALA A 383 33.07 18.69 2.20
CA ALA A 383 32.41 18.78 3.47
C ALA A 383 31.92 20.23 3.63
N GLY A 384 30.59 20.45 3.68
CA GLY A 384 30.01 21.77 3.87
C GLY A 384 29.24 22.39 2.70
N ARG A 385 29.04 21.71 1.54
CA ARG A 385 28.17 22.24 0.48
C ARG A 385 26.93 21.38 0.29
N HIS A 386 25.83 21.80 0.88
CA HIS A 386 24.50 21.41 0.47
C HIS A 386 24.00 22.36 -0.61
N PHE A 387 23.69 21.83 -1.82
CA PHE A 387 23.05 22.55 -2.94
C PHE A 387 23.66 23.95 -3.25
N GLY A 388 24.99 24.08 -3.17
CA GLY A 388 25.68 25.31 -3.53
C GLY A 388 25.68 26.44 -2.48
N GLY A 389 25.11 26.22 -1.31
CA GLY A 389 25.13 27.17 -0.18
C GLY A 389 26.15 26.81 0.90
N THR A 390 26.47 27.79 1.77
CA THR A 390 27.12 27.52 3.06
C THR A 390 26.31 26.54 3.88
N ALA A 391 26.95 25.70 4.69
CA ALA A 391 26.24 24.78 5.60
C ALA A 391 25.14 25.55 6.33
N PRO A 392 23.89 25.05 6.34
CA PRO A 392 22.84 25.69 7.12
C PRO A 392 23.29 25.76 8.56
N GLY A 393 23.10 26.92 9.20
CA GLY A 393 23.34 27.09 10.62
C GLY A 393 22.55 26.02 11.42
N PRO A 394 22.84 25.87 12.72
CA PRO A 394 22.14 24.90 13.54
C PRO A 394 20.62 25.08 13.39
N ILE A 395 19.91 23.99 13.14
CA ILE A 395 18.46 24.00 13.03
C ILE A 395 17.90 24.59 14.31
N GLN A 396 17.29 25.75 14.22
CA GLN A 396 16.54 26.30 15.35
C GLN A 396 15.30 25.46 15.54
N VAL A 397 15.32 24.57 16.51
CA VAL A 397 14.12 23.87 16.96
C VAL A 397 13.26 24.89 17.72
N THR A 398 12.21 25.36 17.08
CA THR A 398 11.19 26.15 17.75
C THR A 398 10.44 25.20 18.70
N HIS A 399 10.79 25.25 19.97
CA HIS A 399 10.02 24.56 20.98
C HIS A 399 8.63 25.20 21.06
N ARG A 400 7.60 24.38 21.15
CA ARG A 400 6.24 24.83 21.40
C ARG A 400 6.25 25.54 22.75
N ASP A 401 5.87 26.82 22.76
CA ASP A 401 5.71 27.57 24.01
C ASP A 401 4.41 27.14 24.68
N GLU A 402 4.52 26.13 25.52
CA GLU A 402 3.37 25.54 26.23
C GLU A 402 2.68 26.54 27.12
N ALA A 403 3.41 27.50 27.70
CA ALA A 403 2.85 28.56 28.50
C ALA A 403 1.96 29.50 27.67
N ARG A 404 2.40 29.84 26.47
CA ARG A 404 1.64 30.66 25.51
C ARG A 404 0.39 29.94 25.00
N ILE A 405 0.50 28.63 24.73
CA ILE A 405 -0.66 27.82 24.34
C ILE A 405 -1.68 27.71 25.46
N ALA A 406 -1.23 27.51 26.71
CA ALA A 406 -2.11 27.45 27.86
C ALA A 406 -2.81 28.81 28.10
N ALA A 407 -2.07 29.92 27.95
CA ALA A 407 -2.62 31.27 28.11
C ALA A 407 -3.68 31.58 27.03
N LEU A 408 -3.41 31.23 25.77
CA LEU A 408 -4.35 31.43 24.65
C LEU A 408 -5.58 30.51 24.79
N GLY A 409 -5.36 29.26 25.24
CA GLY A 409 -6.44 28.31 25.54
C GLY A 409 -7.33 28.81 26.68
N GLY A 410 -6.73 29.36 27.73
CA GLY A 410 -7.46 29.99 28.86
C GLY A 410 -8.29 31.19 28.44
N LEU A 411 -7.73 32.08 27.61
CA LEU A 411 -8.46 33.23 27.04
C LEU A 411 -9.63 32.76 26.13
N GLY A 412 -9.44 31.72 25.34
CA GLY A 412 -10.52 31.13 24.54
C GLY A 412 -11.65 30.56 25.38
N ALA A 413 -11.32 29.84 26.44
CA ALA A 413 -12.30 29.28 27.37
C ALA A 413 -13.08 30.38 28.14
N ALA A 414 -12.38 31.42 28.59
CA ALA A 414 -13.01 32.58 29.24
C ALA A 414 -13.95 33.33 28.30
N GLY A 415 -13.56 33.52 27.03
CA GLY A 415 -14.39 34.09 25.97
C GLY A 415 -15.66 33.30 25.71
N ALA A 416 -15.55 31.97 25.62
CA ALA A 416 -16.68 31.07 25.42
C ALA A 416 -17.65 31.11 26.62
N ALA A 417 -17.13 31.12 27.87
CA ALA A 417 -17.92 31.21 29.06
C ALA A 417 -18.67 32.56 29.14
N GLY A 418 -18.00 33.67 28.81
CA GLY A 418 -18.62 35.00 28.74
C GLY A 418 -19.74 35.05 27.69
N PHE A 419 -19.54 34.46 26.54
CA PHE A 419 -20.55 34.38 25.48
C PHE A 419 -21.79 33.61 25.94
N LEU A 420 -21.61 32.44 26.56
CA LEU A 420 -22.70 31.63 27.08
C LEU A 420 -23.47 32.35 28.21
N ALA A 421 -22.77 33.04 29.11
CA ALA A 421 -23.40 33.85 30.15
C ALA A 421 -24.26 34.99 29.54
N SER A 422 -23.76 35.66 28.50
CA SER A 422 -24.50 36.70 27.79
C SER A 422 -25.78 36.19 27.13
N LEU A 423 -25.68 34.98 26.50
CA LEU A 423 -26.87 34.32 25.93
C LEU A 423 -27.92 33.95 27.00
N ALA A 424 -27.46 33.47 28.17
CA ALA A 424 -28.36 33.12 29.26
C ALA A 424 -29.09 34.37 29.82
N VAL A 425 -28.38 35.50 29.95
CA VAL A 425 -28.99 36.78 30.36
C VAL A 425 -30.01 37.26 29.33
N LEU A 426 -29.67 37.22 28.04
CA LEU A 426 -30.59 37.57 26.94
C LEU A 426 -31.86 36.71 26.98
N ALA A 427 -31.71 35.39 27.13
CA ALA A 427 -32.81 34.44 27.21
C ALA A 427 -33.71 34.76 28.45
N ALA A 428 -33.11 35.05 29.62
CA ALA A 428 -33.84 35.39 30.82
C ALA A 428 -34.63 36.70 30.65
N LEU A 429 -34.04 37.71 30.00
CA LEU A 429 -34.72 39.00 29.74
C LEU A 429 -35.88 38.84 28.75
N THR A 430 -35.73 37.98 27.74
CA THR A 430 -36.79 37.69 26.75
C THR A 430 -37.97 36.95 27.43
N ILE A 431 -37.68 35.97 28.28
CA ILE A 431 -38.71 35.23 29.01
C ILE A 431 -39.46 36.16 29.98
N ARG A 432 -38.77 37.08 30.65
CA ARG A 432 -39.42 38.08 31.53
C ARG A 432 -40.34 39.02 30.75
N ARG A 433 -39.96 39.46 29.54
CA ARG A 433 -40.80 40.31 28.67
C ARG A 433 -42.08 39.57 28.20
N VAL A 434 -41.99 38.28 27.91
CA VAL A 434 -43.11 37.47 27.44
C VAL A 434 -44.09 37.11 28.57
N ARG A 435 -43.62 37.07 29.84
CA ARG A 435 -44.48 36.75 31.02
C ARG A 435 -45.06 37.97 31.73
N GLY A 436 -44.65 39.18 31.34
CA GLY A 436 -45.08 40.43 31.99
C GLY A 436 -45.96 41.33 31.11
N GLY A 437 -46.34 40.89 29.91
CA GLY A 437 -47.37 41.46 29.06
C GLY A 437 -48.55 40.49 28.91
#